data_4860ac49adf8703ee7b13a616f55417e
#
_entry.id   4860ac49adf8703ee7b13a616f55417e
#
_cell.length_a   1.000
_cell.length_b   1.000
_cell.length_c   1.000
_cell.angle_alpha   90.00
_cell.angle_beta   90.00
_cell.angle_gamma   90.00
#
_symmetry.space_group_name_H-M   'P 1'
#
loop_
_entity.id
_entity.type
_entity.pdbx_description
1 polymer ?
#
loop_
_entity_poly.entity_id
_entity_poly.type
_entity_poly.pdbx_seq_one_letter_code
_entity_poly.pdbx_strand_id
1 'polypeptide(L)'
;DRLSELMKAEGLTVEDKAIKYVAKAADGSMRDALSLLDQCLAFYLGKDLKYENVLEVLGAVDTAVFSKMLSTILSGEVAVCMSLMEDLIMQGRDLSQFVTDFIWYLRNLLLIKTTKDADRIEDVIEVSRDNLEDLKKDAQNVDIDTLMYYIRVLSELSNDLKFSTQKRVKTEITFIKLMRPAMDNSHDIGDVVSRVTMLEGQLQKVLDDIKSGRLVNAGAAGGQAAA
;
A
#
# COMPACT_ATOMS: atom_id res chain seq x y z
N ASP A 1 22.79 -12.50 -9.62
CA ASP A 1 23.65 -13.28 -10.53
C ASP A 1 24.17 -14.57 -9.86
N ARG A 2 24.82 -14.52 -8.67
CA ARG A 2 25.40 -15.71 -8.04
C ARG A 2 24.37 -16.80 -7.66
N LEU A 3 23.19 -16.43 -7.17
CA LEU A 3 22.11 -17.39 -6.88
C LEU A 3 21.65 -18.11 -8.16
N SER A 4 21.49 -17.38 -9.25
CA SER A 4 21.09 -17.96 -10.56
C SER A 4 22.15 -18.95 -11.10
N GLU A 5 23.44 -18.64 -10.93
CA GLU A 5 24.53 -19.54 -11.31
C GLU A 5 24.50 -20.83 -10.51
N LEU A 6 24.29 -20.74 -9.19
CA LEU A 6 24.22 -21.90 -8.32
C LEU A 6 23.02 -22.80 -8.66
N MET A 7 21.85 -22.20 -8.91
CA MET A 7 20.66 -22.97 -9.30
C MET A 7 20.85 -23.70 -10.62
N LYS A 8 21.49 -23.05 -11.61
CA LYS A 8 21.83 -23.71 -12.87
C LYS A 8 22.84 -24.85 -12.68
N ALA A 9 23.82 -24.68 -11.78
CA ALA A 9 24.81 -25.72 -11.46
C ALA A 9 24.16 -26.95 -10.80
N GLU A 10 23.13 -26.72 -9.97
CA GLU A 10 22.31 -27.78 -9.35
C GLU A 10 21.27 -28.39 -10.31
N GLY A 11 21.17 -27.89 -11.54
CA GLY A 11 20.20 -28.36 -12.54
C GLY A 11 18.75 -27.98 -12.22
N LEU A 12 18.54 -26.96 -11.42
CA LEU A 12 17.23 -26.50 -10.99
C LEU A 12 16.78 -25.28 -11.80
N THR A 13 15.52 -25.29 -12.22
CA THR A 13 14.88 -24.15 -12.89
C THR A 13 14.21 -23.26 -11.84
N VAL A 14 14.66 -22.01 -11.76
CA VAL A 14 14.09 -21.02 -10.85
C VAL A 14 13.76 -19.76 -11.63
N GLU A 15 12.56 -19.26 -11.44
CA GLU A 15 12.10 -18.04 -12.09
C GLU A 15 12.93 -16.82 -11.62
N ASP A 16 13.30 -15.92 -12.52
CA ASP A 16 14.11 -14.73 -12.20
C ASP A 16 13.47 -13.84 -11.12
N LYS A 17 12.14 -13.73 -11.12
CA LYS A 17 11.39 -13.00 -10.09
C LYS A 17 11.55 -13.66 -8.71
N ALA A 18 11.54 -15.00 -8.66
CA ALA A 18 11.75 -15.76 -7.43
C ALA A 18 13.15 -15.52 -6.85
N ILE A 19 14.19 -15.58 -7.68
CA ILE A 19 15.59 -15.33 -7.26
C ILE A 19 15.75 -13.90 -6.73
N LYS A 20 15.21 -12.90 -7.43
CA LYS A 20 15.26 -11.50 -6.98
C LYS A 20 14.56 -11.30 -5.65
N TYR A 21 13.42 -11.96 -5.46
CA TYR A 21 12.68 -11.89 -4.20
C TYR A 21 13.47 -12.52 -3.04
N VAL A 22 14.03 -13.72 -3.22
CA VAL A 22 14.87 -14.37 -2.21
C VAL A 22 16.10 -13.51 -1.87
N ALA A 23 16.76 -12.93 -2.88
CA ALA A 23 17.90 -12.04 -2.66
C ALA A 23 17.53 -10.80 -1.83
N LYS A 24 16.33 -10.24 -2.07
CA LYS A 24 15.78 -9.12 -1.30
C LYS A 24 15.44 -9.52 0.13
N ALA A 25 14.75 -10.65 0.31
CA ALA A 25 14.36 -11.16 1.63
C ALA A 25 15.57 -11.50 2.52
N ALA A 26 16.72 -11.80 1.91
CA ALA A 26 17.97 -12.09 2.59
C ALA A 26 18.78 -10.84 3.01
N ASP A 27 18.30 -9.64 2.68
CA ASP A 27 18.91 -8.35 3.08
C ASP A 27 20.43 -8.27 2.88
N GLY A 28 20.91 -8.72 1.70
CA GLY A 28 22.33 -8.71 1.33
C GLY A 28 23.16 -9.87 1.89
N SER A 29 22.61 -10.75 2.72
CA SER A 29 23.29 -11.92 3.25
C SER A 29 23.20 -13.10 2.27
N MET A 30 24.32 -13.51 1.66
CA MET A 30 24.36 -14.67 0.78
C MET A 30 23.99 -15.97 1.51
N ARG A 31 24.39 -16.10 2.77
CA ARG A 31 24.07 -17.28 3.60
C ARG A 31 22.57 -17.41 3.83
N ASP A 32 21.90 -16.29 4.15
CA ASP A 32 20.47 -16.29 4.39
C ASP A 32 19.71 -16.51 3.09
N ALA A 33 20.18 -15.92 1.97
CA ALA A 33 19.62 -16.17 0.65
C ALA A 33 19.64 -17.66 0.26
N LEU A 34 20.77 -18.33 0.52
CA LEU A 34 20.88 -19.77 0.28
C LEU A 34 19.96 -20.58 1.21
N SER A 35 19.87 -20.21 2.48
CA SER A 35 18.98 -20.88 3.44
C SER A 35 17.51 -20.75 3.06
N LEU A 36 17.08 -19.54 2.62
CA LEU A 36 15.72 -19.31 2.16
C LEU A 36 15.43 -20.08 0.87
N LEU A 37 16.41 -20.14 -0.04
CA LEU A 37 16.28 -20.88 -1.28
C LEU A 37 16.19 -22.39 -1.03
N ASP A 38 17.04 -22.93 -0.17
CA ASP A 38 16.98 -24.34 0.26
C ASP A 38 15.63 -24.69 0.89
N GLN A 39 15.09 -23.80 1.72
CA GLN A 39 13.74 -23.97 2.28
C GLN A 39 12.66 -24.04 1.18
N CYS A 40 12.71 -23.17 0.20
CA CYS A 40 11.77 -23.18 -0.93
C CYS A 40 11.91 -24.47 -1.76
N LEU A 41 13.13 -24.87 -2.04
CA LEU A 41 13.41 -26.08 -2.82
C LEU A 41 13.00 -27.37 -2.09
N ALA A 42 13.21 -27.43 -0.78
CA ALA A 42 12.78 -28.56 0.05
C ALA A 42 11.25 -28.72 0.04
N PHE A 43 10.50 -27.62 0.00
CA PHE A 43 9.04 -27.64 -0.05
C PHE A 43 8.49 -28.11 -1.41
N TYR A 44 9.17 -27.72 -2.50
CA TYR A 44 8.76 -28.02 -3.87
C TYR A 44 9.67 -29.03 -4.58
N LEU A 45 10.12 -30.04 -3.87
CA LEU A 45 11.05 -31.11 -4.31
C LEU A 45 11.03 -31.39 -5.82
N GLY A 46 12.11 -30.97 -6.51
CA GLY A 46 12.36 -31.33 -7.92
C GLY A 46 11.43 -30.68 -8.96
N LYS A 47 10.63 -29.67 -8.57
CA LYS A 47 9.80 -28.87 -9.49
C LYS A 47 10.45 -27.52 -9.77
N ASP A 48 10.11 -26.94 -10.90
CA ASP A 48 10.47 -25.56 -11.22
C ASP A 48 9.96 -24.61 -10.12
N LEU A 49 10.86 -23.84 -9.53
CA LEU A 49 10.52 -22.92 -8.47
C LEU A 49 10.00 -21.60 -9.07
N LYS A 50 8.71 -21.40 -9.00
CA LYS A 50 8.03 -20.20 -9.46
C LYS A 50 8.03 -19.12 -8.38
N TYR A 51 7.81 -17.86 -8.77
CA TYR A 51 7.70 -16.74 -7.86
C TYR A 51 6.59 -16.95 -6.81
N GLU A 52 5.42 -17.43 -7.22
CA GLU A 52 4.28 -17.73 -6.32
C GLU A 52 4.66 -18.76 -5.24
N ASN A 53 5.45 -19.77 -5.61
CA ASN A 53 5.91 -20.80 -4.67
C ASN A 53 6.83 -20.21 -3.60
N VAL A 54 7.71 -19.28 -3.97
CA VAL A 54 8.59 -18.59 -3.03
C VAL A 54 7.79 -17.71 -2.08
N LEU A 55 6.81 -16.96 -2.59
CA LEU A 55 5.90 -16.16 -1.75
C LEU A 55 5.16 -17.03 -0.74
N GLU A 56 4.67 -18.21 -1.17
CA GLU A 56 3.95 -19.14 -0.31
C GLU A 56 4.84 -19.66 0.84
N VAL A 57 6.03 -20.15 0.52
CA VAL A 57 6.96 -20.72 1.51
C VAL A 57 7.48 -19.65 2.49
N LEU A 58 7.81 -18.46 1.97
CA LEU A 58 8.34 -17.37 2.79
C LEU A 58 7.24 -16.55 3.50
N GLY A 59 5.99 -16.91 3.30
CA GLY A 59 4.88 -16.22 3.95
C GLY A 59 4.63 -14.79 3.43
N ALA A 60 5.18 -14.45 2.27
CA ALA A 60 5.07 -13.12 1.69
C ALA A 60 3.76 -12.90 0.92
N VAL A 61 3.38 -11.67 0.76
CA VAL A 61 2.16 -11.24 0.04
C VAL A 61 2.54 -10.64 -1.31
N ASP A 62 1.81 -11.00 -2.36
CA ASP A 62 2.00 -10.42 -3.69
C ASP A 62 1.65 -8.92 -3.69
N THR A 63 2.39 -8.14 -4.45
CA THR A 63 2.14 -6.70 -4.66
C THR A 63 0.73 -6.43 -5.17
N ALA A 64 0.16 -7.33 -5.98
CA ALA A 64 -1.22 -7.24 -6.46
C ALA A 64 -2.26 -7.24 -5.33
N VAL A 65 -1.99 -7.95 -4.24
CA VAL A 65 -2.87 -7.95 -3.05
C VAL A 65 -2.85 -6.59 -2.36
N PHE A 66 -1.69 -5.93 -2.29
CA PHE A 66 -1.57 -4.58 -1.72
C PHE A 66 -2.29 -3.54 -2.59
N SER A 67 -2.16 -3.63 -3.92
CA SER A 67 -2.89 -2.78 -4.87
C SER A 67 -4.40 -2.92 -4.68
N LYS A 68 -4.90 -4.16 -4.61
CA LYS A 68 -6.31 -4.45 -4.36
C LYS A 68 -6.76 -3.96 -2.98
N MET A 69 -5.95 -4.13 -1.95
CA MET A 69 -6.23 -3.62 -0.60
C MET A 69 -6.33 -2.10 -0.60
N LEU A 70 -5.38 -1.39 -1.22
CA LEU A 70 -5.39 0.07 -1.33
C LEU A 70 -6.64 0.57 -2.06
N SER A 71 -6.96 -0.01 -3.23
CA SER A 71 -8.15 0.39 -4.01
C SER A 71 -9.44 0.18 -3.21
N THR A 72 -9.54 -0.90 -2.44
CA THR A 72 -10.68 -1.22 -1.57
C THR A 72 -10.79 -0.22 -0.41
N ILE A 73 -9.66 0.21 0.17
CA ILE A 73 -9.63 1.24 1.22
C ILE A 73 -10.09 2.59 0.65
N LEU A 74 -9.58 2.98 -0.52
CA LEU A 74 -9.95 4.24 -1.17
C LEU A 74 -11.42 4.29 -1.59
N SER A 75 -12.00 3.16 -2.02
CA SER A 75 -13.43 3.07 -2.33
C SER A 75 -14.34 2.97 -1.10
N GLY A 76 -13.78 2.72 0.10
CA GLY A 76 -14.54 2.59 1.34
C GLY A 76 -15.37 1.30 1.44
N GLU A 77 -15.02 0.27 0.68
CA GLU A 77 -15.74 -1.01 0.61
C GLU A 77 -15.35 -1.93 1.79
N VAL A 78 -15.88 -1.66 2.98
CA VAL A 78 -15.52 -2.37 4.23
C VAL A 78 -15.68 -3.88 4.10
N ALA A 79 -16.78 -4.36 3.51
CA ALA A 79 -17.03 -5.80 3.40
C ALA A 79 -15.97 -6.51 2.53
N VAL A 80 -15.56 -5.89 1.42
CA VAL A 80 -14.52 -6.43 0.53
C VAL A 80 -13.17 -6.44 1.23
N CYS A 81 -12.84 -5.37 1.97
CA CYS A 81 -11.61 -5.31 2.75
C CYS A 81 -11.53 -6.41 3.81
N MET A 82 -12.62 -6.63 4.55
CA MET A 82 -12.69 -7.70 5.56
C MET A 82 -12.55 -9.09 4.92
N SER A 83 -13.16 -9.31 3.74
CA SER A 83 -13.00 -10.57 3.01
C SER A 83 -11.54 -10.79 2.56
N LEU A 84 -10.86 -9.75 2.04
CA LEU A 84 -9.44 -9.85 1.68
C LEU A 84 -8.56 -10.17 2.89
N MET A 85 -8.85 -9.61 4.05
CA MET A 85 -8.14 -9.92 5.29
C MET A 85 -8.40 -11.35 5.76
N GLU A 86 -9.63 -11.84 5.64
CA GLU A 86 -9.98 -13.24 5.95
C GLU A 86 -9.20 -14.20 5.05
N ASP A 87 -9.13 -13.93 3.74
CA ASP A 87 -8.36 -14.72 2.79
C ASP A 87 -6.88 -14.81 3.16
N LEU A 88 -6.28 -13.69 3.59
CA LEU A 88 -4.88 -13.67 4.07
C LEU A 88 -4.69 -14.54 5.31
N ILE A 89 -5.62 -14.47 6.26
CA ILE A 89 -5.58 -15.27 7.50
C ILE A 89 -5.75 -16.76 7.17
N MET A 90 -6.68 -17.11 6.29
CA MET A 90 -6.92 -18.49 5.86
C MET A 90 -5.71 -19.08 5.11
N GLN A 91 -4.93 -18.25 4.41
CA GLN A 91 -3.65 -18.63 3.80
C GLN A 91 -2.50 -18.75 4.82
N GLY A 92 -2.76 -18.52 6.11
CA GLY A 92 -1.75 -18.60 7.16
C GLY A 92 -0.76 -17.43 7.19
N ARG A 93 -1.08 -16.29 6.59
CA ARG A 93 -0.21 -15.10 6.58
C ARG A 93 -0.20 -14.42 7.95
N ASP A 94 0.97 -13.97 8.42
CA ASP A 94 1.08 -13.19 9.65
C ASP A 94 0.62 -11.74 9.40
N LEU A 95 -0.38 -11.30 10.16
CA LEU A 95 -0.95 -9.95 10.02
C LEU A 95 0.06 -8.85 10.37
N SER A 96 1.00 -9.08 11.27
CA SER A 96 2.01 -8.08 11.63
C SER A 96 2.99 -7.87 10.48
N GLN A 97 3.38 -8.97 9.81
CA GLN A 97 4.21 -8.91 8.61
C GLN A 97 3.46 -8.24 7.46
N PHE A 98 2.19 -8.63 7.23
CA PHE A 98 1.34 -8.02 6.21
C PHE A 98 1.24 -6.50 6.38
N VAL A 99 1.00 -6.01 7.61
CA VAL A 99 0.94 -4.56 7.88
C VAL A 99 2.27 -3.88 7.60
N THR A 100 3.39 -4.51 7.99
CA THR A 100 4.74 -3.99 7.71
C THR A 100 5.01 -3.90 6.21
N ASP A 101 4.69 -4.94 5.45
CA ASP A 101 4.87 -4.97 4.00
C ASP A 101 3.95 -3.97 3.28
N PHE A 102 2.74 -3.79 3.79
CA PHE A 102 1.81 -2.79 3.27
C PHE A 102 2.30 -1.35 3.50
N ILE A 103 2.92 -1.06 4.66
CA ILE A 103 3.60 0.22 4.91
C ILE A 103 4.72 0.46 3.88
N TRP A 104 5.55 -0.57 3.60
CA TRP A 104 6.58 -0.49 2.57
C TRP A 104 6.02 -0.23 1.18
N TYR A 105 4.91 -0.88 0.84
CA TYR A 105 4.20 -0.63 -0.41
C TYR A 105 3.73 0.84 -0.52
N LEU A 106 3.05 1.37 0.50
CA LEU A 106 2.60 2.76 0.53
C LEU A 106 3.77 3.77 0.49
N ARG A 107 4.86 3.48 1.19
CA ARG A 107 6.10 4.27 1.12
C ARG A 107 6.65 4.32 -0.31
N ASN A 108 6.63 3.23 -1.03
CA ASN A 108 7.07 3.19 -2.42
C ASN A 108 6.19 4.05 -3.33
N LEU A 109 4.86 4.03 -3.13
CA LEU A 109 3.94 4.94 -3.83
C LEU A 109 4.26 6.41 -3.52
N LEU A 110 4.53 6.73 -2.26
CA LEU A 110 4.89 8.08 -1.83
C LEU A 110 6.19 8.55 -2.49
N LEU A 111 7.21 7.70 -2.57
CA LEU A 111 8.47 8.00 -3.26
C LEU A 111 8.24 8.26 -4.75
N ILE A 112 7.42 7.46 -5.42
CA ILE A 112 7.06 7.65 -6.83
C ILE A 112 6.41 9.02 -7.04
N LYS A 113 5.52 9.44 -6.14
CA LYS A 113 4.83 10.73 -6.25
C LYS A 113 5.71 11.94 -5.96
N THR A 114 6.69 11.79 -5.08
CA THR A 114 7.53 12.91 -4.61
C THR A 114 8.82 13.07 -5.40
N THR A 115 9.27 12.02 -6.09
CA THR A 115 10.52 12.05 -6.86
C THR A 115 10.26 12.52 -8.29
N LYS A 116 10.98 13.56 -8.73
CA LYS A 116 10.85 14.11 -10.10
C LYS A 116 11.68 13.34 -11.14
N ASP A 117 12.73 12.64 -10.72
CA ASP A 117 13.66 11.92 -11.60
C ASP A 117 13.24 10.44 -11.69
N ALA A 118 12.64 10.06 -12.83
CA ALA A 118 12.16 8.69 -13.08
C ALA A 118 13.31 7.65 -13.04
N ASP A 119 14.50 8.01 -13.49
CA ASP A 119 15.66 7.11 -13.58
C ASP A 119 16.22 6.73 -12.20
N ARG A 120 16.10 7.63 -11.21
CA ARG A 120 16.55 7.37 -9.83
C ARG A 120 15.57 6.56 -9.02
N ILE A 121 14.31 6.48 -9.44
CA ILE A 121 13.27 5.71 -8.74
C ILE A 121 13.57 4.22 -8.82
N GLU A 122 14.06 3.73 -9.97
CA GLU A 122 14.39 2.31 -10.16
C GLU A 122 15.50 1.83 -9.20
N ASP A 123 16.46 2.70 -8.87
CA ASP A 123 17.56 2.39 -7.94
C ASP A 123 17.11 2.39 -6.47
N VAL A 124 16.11 3.21 -6.14
CA VAL A 124 15.62 3.39 -4.75
C VAL A 124 14.49 2.43 -4.41
N ILE A 125 13.65 2.11 -5.40
CA ILE A 125 12.56 1.15 -5.29
C ILE A 125 13.05 -0.17 -5.89
N GLU A 126 13.56 -1.06 -5.07
CA GLU A 126 14.07 -2.39 -5.45
C GLU A 126 12.92 -3.32 -5.90
N VAL A 127 12.24 -2.97 -7.00
CA VAL A 127 11.16 -3.74 -7.60
C VAL A 127 11.45 -4.08 -9.05
N SER A 128 10.81 -5.13 -9.56
CA SER A 128 10.91 -5.45 -11.00
C SER A 128 10.21 -4.36 -11.84
N ARG A 129 10.63 -4.21 -13.11
CA ARG A 129 10.05 -3.19 -14.02
C ARG A 129 8.54 -3.32 -14.16
N ASP A 130 8.03 -4.54 -14.26
CA ASP A 130 6.58 -4.80 -14.36
C ASP A 130 5.84 -4.28 -13.12
N ASN A 131 6.37 -4.58 -11.92
CA ASN A 131 5.80 -4.10 -10.67
C ASN A 131 5.91 -2.58 -10.52
N LEU A 132 6.93 -1.94 -11.11
CA LEU A 132 7.08 -0.49 -11.07
C LEU A 132 5.98 0.23 -11.86
N GLU A 133 5.56 -0.32 -13.01
CA GLU A 133 4.45 0.25 -13.78
C GLU A 133 3.13 0.17 -13.03
N ASP A 134 2.86 -0.93 -12.34
CA ASP A 134 1.66 -1.08 -11.52
C ASP A 134 1.70 -0.14 -10.31
N LEU A 135 2.85 0.00 -9.64
CA LEU A 135 3.05 0.99 -8.58
C LEU A 135 2.83 2.43 -9.07
N LYS A 136 3.29 2.78 -10.29
CA LYS A 136 3.06 4.09 -10.89
C LYS A 136 1.57 4.36 -11.12
N LYS A 137 0.80 3.35 -11.57
CA LYS A 137 -0.67 3.46 -11.72
C LYS A 137 -1.35 3.67 -10.38
N ASP A 138 -1.00 2.87 -9.37
CA ASP A 138 -1.58 2.98 -8.04
C ASP A 138 -1.24 4.34 -7.39
N ALA A 139 0.00 4.82 -7.58
CA ALA A 139 0.42 6.12 -7.11
C ALA A 139 -0.41 7.28 -7.71
N GLN A 140 -0.94 7.16 -8.93
CA GLN A 140 -1.80 8.19 -9.53
C GLN A 140 -3.17 8.31 -8.82
N ASN A 141 -3.67 7.21 -8.27
CA ASN A 141 -5.02 7.11 -7.71
C ASN A 141 -5.14 7.60 -6.26
N VAL A 142 -4.04 7.95 -5.61
CA VAL A 142 -4.01 8.37 -4.20
C VAL A 142 -3.19 9.66 -4.05
N ASP A 143 -3.61 10.59 -3.21
CA ASP A 143 -2.87 11.82 -2.94
C ASP A 143 -1.77 11.62 -1.86
N ILE A 144 -0.83 12.58 -1.78
CA ILE A 144 0.31 12.53 -0.86
C ILE A 144 -0.15 12.55 0.60
N ASP A 145 -1.12 13.40 0.93
CA ASP A 145 -1.60 13.59 2.30
C ASP A 145 -2.29 12.32 2.80
N THR A 146 -3.07 11.65 1.95
CA THR A 146 -3.69 10.36 2.23
C THR A 146 -2.62 9.26 2.45
N LEU A 147 -1.59 9.20 1.60
CA LEU A 147 -0.48 8.25 1.79
C LEU A 147 0.23 8.47 3.13
N MET A 148 0.56 9.73 3.46
CA MET A 148 1.20 10.08 4.73
C MET A 148 0.34 9.71 5.93
N TYR A 149 -0.96 9.96 5.85
CA TYR A 149 -1.92 9.57 6.88
C TYR A 149 -1.97 8.05 7.06
N TYR A 150 -2.08 7.28 5.95
CA TYR A 150 -2.12 5.82 6.01
C TYR A 150 -0.84 5.23 6.58
N ILE A 151 0.33 5.72 6.15
CA ILE A 151 1.64 5.27 6.67
C ILE A 151 1.73 5.53 8.18
N ARG A 152 1.29 6.70 8.67
CA ARG A 152 1.28 7.04 10.09
C ARG A 152 0.41 6.06 10.88
N VAL A 153 -0.86 5.92 10.50
CA VAL A 153 -1.83 5.07 11.22
C VAL A 153 -1.40 3.59 11.21
N LEU A 154 -0.90 3.09 10.08
CA LEU A 154 -0.42 1.72 9.98
C LEU A 154 0.89 1.50 10.75
N SER A 155 1.76 2.51 10.86
CA SER A 155 2.99 2.42 11.66
C SER A 155 2.66 2.33 13.16
N GLU A 156 1.66 3.07 13.63
CA GLU A 156 1.12 2.94 14.99
C GLU A 156 0.55 1.54 15.22
N LEU A 157 -0.26 1.04 14.28
CA LEU A 157 -0.78 -0.33 14.32
C LEU A 157 0.36 -1.36 14.37
N SER A 158 1.38 -1.24 13.52
CA SER A 158 2.52 -2.17 13.48
C SER A 158 3.22 -2.26 14.83
N ASN A 159 3.40 -1.14 15.52
CA ASN A 159 3.97 -1.12 16.87
C ASN A 159 3.05 -1.79 17.89
N ASP A 160 1.76 -1.54 17.82
CA ASP A 160 0.75 -2.11 18.71
C ASP A 160 0.62 -3.63 18.54
N LEU A 161 0.77 -4.14 17.32
CA LEU A 161 0.66 -5.58 17.02
C LEU A 161 1.79 -6.41 17.65
N LYS A 162 2.95 -5.80 17.93
CA LYS A 162 4.09 -6.50 18.57
C LYS A 162 3.74 -7.10 19.93
N PHE A 163 2.86 -6.43 20.67
CA PHE A 163 2.50 -6.81 22.05
C PHE A 163 1.03 -7.22 22.18
N SER A 164 0.27 -7.25 21.10
CA SER A 164 -1.15 -7.53 21.12
C SER A 164 -1.46 -9.02 20.98
N THR A 165 -2.35 -9.52 21.84
CA THR A 165 -2.97 -10.85 21.70
C THR A 165 -4.14 -10.86 20.72
N GLN A 166 -4.72 -9.68 20.40
CA GLN A 166 -5.88 -9.52 19.52
C GLN A 166 -5.48 -8.85 18.20
N LYS A 167 -4.46 -9.40 17.53
CA LYS A 167 -3.92 -8.84 16.28
C LYS A 167 -5.00 -8.61 15.22
N ARG A 168 -5.88 -9.60 15.01
CA ARG A 168 -6.95 -9.55 14.02
C ARG A 168 -7.89 -8.36 14.25
N VAL A 169 -8.46 -8.24 15.43
CA VAL A 169 -9.44 -7.19 15.77
C VAL A 169 -8.82 -5.80 15.62
N LYS A 170 -7.57 -5.61 16.10
CA LYS A 170 -6.86 -4.33 15.96
C LYS A 170 -6.64 -3.97 14.48
N THR A 171 -6.24 -4.93 13.66
CA THR A 171 -6.03 -4.72 12.23
C THR A 171 -7.34 -4.35 11.54
N GLU A 172 -8.42 -5.11 11.76
CA GLU A 172 -9.75 -4.86 11.20
C GLU A 172 -10.26 -3.44 11.54
N ILE A 173 -10.18 -3.06 12.82
CA ILE A 173 -10.62 -1.71 13.28
C ILE A 173 -9.78 -0.62 12.62
N THR A 174 -8.47 -0.81 12.51
CA THR A 174 -7.59 0.19 11.90
C THR A 174 -7.89 0.36 10.41
N PHE A 175 -8.12 -0.73 9.68
CA PHE A 175 -8.49 -0.64 8.26
C PHE A 175 -9.85 0.04 8.06
N ILE A 176 -10.82 -0.19 8.95
CA ILE A 176 -12.09 0.55 8.95
C ILE A 176 -11.87 2.05 9.18
N LYS A 177 -10.96 2.43 10.08
CA LYS A 177 -10.60 3.84 10.32
C LYS A 177 -9.97 4.49 9.09
N LEU A 178 -9.08 3.78 8.38
CA LEU A 178 -8.50 4.29 7.12
C LEU A 178 -9.57 4.62 6.07
N MET A 179 -10.65 3.83 6.01
CA MET A 179 -11.77 4.05 5.09
C MET A 179 -12.70 5.17 5.53
N ARG A 180 -12.73 5.49 6.82
CA ARG A 180 -13.63 6.48 7.41
C ARG A 180 -12.89 7.42 8.34
N PRO A 181 -12.00 8.28 7.82
CA PRO A 181 -11.19 9.19 8.64
C PRO A 181 -12.04 10.16 9.50
N ALA A 182 -13.28 10.42 9.10
CA ALA A 182 -14.20 11.24 9.90
C ALA A 182 -14.59 10.63 11.25
N MET A 183 -14.36 9.33 11.48
CA MET A 183 -14.60 8.67 12.78
C MET A 183 -13.44 8.82 13.75
N ASP A 184 -12.26 9.25 13.31
CA ASP A 184 -11.05 9.38 14.14
C ASP A 184 -10.94 10.74 14.87
N ASN A 185 -12.03 11.51 14.90
CA ASN A 185 -12.09 12.91 15.35
C ASN A 185 -11.84 13.14 16.86
N SER A 186 -11.22 12.20 17.59
CA SER A 186 -11.15 12.37 19.05
C SER A 186 -9.82 12.86 19.62
N HIS A 187 -8.68 12.81 18.92
CA HIS A 187 -7.40 13.11 19.61
C HIS A 187 -6.27 13.80 18.82
N ASP A 188 -6.44 14.25 17.59
CA ASP A 188 -5.32 14.91 16.90
C ASP A 188 -5.60 16.40 16.61
N ILE A 189 -4.99 17.28 17.42
CA ILE A 189 -5.02 18.75 17.22
C ILE A 189 -4.50 19.11 15.82
N GLY A 190 -3.57 18.32 15.24
CA GLY A 190 -3.05 18.50 13.89
C GLY A 190 -4.12 18.34 12.80
N ASP A 191 -5.01 17.36 12.95
CA ASP A 191 -6.14 17.15 12.02
C ASP A 191 -7.19 18.27 12.12
N VAL A 192 -7.44 18.77 13.32
CA VAL A 192 -8.33 19.92 13.52
C VAL A 192 -7.76 21.17 12.86
N VAL A 193 -6.46 21.43 13.02
CA VAL A 193 -5.78 22.57 12.37
C VAL A 193 -5.83 22.44 10.85
N SER A 194 -5.55 21.26 10.29
CA SER A 194 -5.61 21.02 8.85
C SER A 194 -7.01 21.22 8.28
N ARG A 195 -8.06 20.76 8.98
CA ARG A 195 -9.48 20.99 8.60
C ARG A 195 -9.87 22.45 8.71
N VAL A 196 -9.41 23.17 9.74
CA VAL A 196 -9.63 24.60 9.88
C VAL A 196 -8.99 25.35 8.70
N THR A 197 -7.74 25.06 8.38
CA THR A 197 -7.04 25.68 7.23
C THR A 197 -7.74 25.40 5.89
N MET A 198 -8.24 24.17 5.71
CA MET A 198 -8.99 23.79 4.51
C MET A 198 -10.33 24.52 4.43
N LEU A 199 -11.06 24.62 5.53
CA LEU A 199 -12.34 25.36 5.62
C LEU A 199 -12.12 26.87 5.42
N GLU A 200 -11.07 27.44 5.99
CA GLU A 200 -10.66 28.83 5.75
C GLU A 200 -10.37 29.10 4.28
N GLY A 201 -9.65 28.18 3.61
CA GLY A 201 -9.37 28.27 2.18
C GLY A 201 -10.64 28.18 1.31
N GLN A 202 -11.61 27.34 1.70
CA GLN A 202 -12.91 27.26 1.00
C GLN A 202 -13.74 28.52 1.25
N LEU A 203 -13.75 29.04 2.45
CA LEU A 203 -14.45 30.27 2.82
C LEU A 203 -13.87 31.47 2.07
N GLN A 204 -12.54 31.54 1.95
CA GLN A 204 -11.86 32.59 1.18
C GLN A 204 -12.26 32.53 -0.30
N LYS A 205 -12.30 31.35 -0.91
CA LYS A 205 -12.77 31.18 -2.30
C LYS A 205 -14.22 31.62 -2.47
N VAL A 206 -15.11 31.24 -1.55
CA VAL A 206 -16.52 31.68 -1.61
C VAL A 206 -16.62 33.19 -1.46
N LEU A 207 -15.86 33.79 -0.58
CA LEU A 207 -15.81 35.26 -0.40
C LEU A 207 -15.30 35.97 -1.66
N ASP A 208 -14.28 35.42 -2.32
CA ASP A 208 -13.72 35.97 -3.55
C ASP A 208 -14.73 35.80 -4.73
N ASP A 209 -15.46 34.68 -4.79
CA ASP A 209 -16.54 34.48 -5.75
C ASP A 209 -17.73 35.43 -5.52
N ILE A 210 -18.08 35.71 -4.27
CA ILE A 210 -19.08 36.73 -3.91
C ILE A 210 -18.59 38.13 -4.30
N LYS A 211 -17.35 38.50 -3.95
CA LYS A 211 -16.75 39.80 -4.30
C LYS A 211 -16.61 39.99 -5.82
N SER A 212 -16.31 38.93 -6.55
CA SER A 212 -16.19 38.96 -8.02
C SER A 212 -17.54 38.89 -8.74
N GLY A 213 -18.67 38.83 -8.01
CA GLY A 213 -20.02 38.83 -8.59
C GLY A 213 -20.43 37.54 -9.30
N ARG A 214 -19.62 36.47 -9.21
CA ARG A 214 -19.90 35.18 -9.88
C ARG A 214 -21.10 34.44 -9.34
N LEU A 215 -21.43 34.60 -8.06
CA LEU A 215 -22.60 33.96 -7.44
C LEU A 215 -23.92 34.70 -7.61
N VAL A 216 -23.88 35.99 -8.00
CA VAL A 216 -25.11 36.81 -8.18
C VAL A 216 -25.80 36.50 -9.52
N ASN A 217 -25.08 35.94 -10.49
CA ASN A 217 -25.64 35.64 -11.82
C ASN A 217 -26.34 34.26 -11.93
N ALA A 218 -26.24 33.39 -10.94
CA ALA A 218 -26.93 32.09 -10.98
C ALA A 218 -28.42 32.17 -10.58
N GLY A 219 -28.86 33.25 -9.94
CA GLY A 219 -30.26 33.49 -9.52
C GLY A 219 -31.16 34.23 -10.54
N ALA A 220 -30.58 34.81 -11.59
CA ALA A 220 -31.36 35.65 -12.52
C ALA A 220 -31.87 34.95 -13.80
N ALA A 221 -31.55 33.66 -14.00
CA ALA A 221 -31.96 32.92 -15.19
C ALA A 221 -33.21 32.03 -15.02
N GLY A 222 -33.91 32.11 -13.88
CA GLY A 222 -35.05 31.24 -13.55
C GLY A 222 -36.44 31.91 -13.58
N GLY A 223 -36.60 33.10 -14.16
CA GLY A 223 -37.85 33.84 -14.07
C GLY A 223 -38.37 34.42 -15.39
N GLN A 224 -38.59 33.55 -16.40
CA GLN A 224 -39.41 33.95 -17.55
C GLN A 224 -39.85 32.74 -18.38
N ALA A 225 -40.95 32.09 -17.99
CA ALA A 225 -41.85 31.35 -18.88
C ALA A 225 -43.11 30.94 -18.12
N ALA A 226 -44.08 31.83 -17.99
CA ALA A 226 -45.52 31.54 -17.89
C ALA A 226 -46.33 32.83 -18.06
N ALA A 227 -46.70 33.13 -19.28
CA ALA A 227 -47.92 33.84 -19.67
C ALA A 227 -48.28 33.44 -21.10
#